data_c1ae94766b2af8d388100d5edb0a47ea
#
_entry.id   c1ae94766b2af8d388100d5edb0a47ea
#
_cell.length_a   1.000
_cell.length_b   1.000
_cell.length_c   1.000
_cell.angle_alpha   90.00
_cell.angle_beta   90.00
_cell.angle_gamma   90.00
#
_symmetry.space_group_name_H-M   'P 1'
#
loop_
_entity.id
_entity.type
_entity.pdbx_description
1 polymer ?
#
loop_
_entity_poly.entity_id
_entity_poly.type
_entity_poly.pdbx_seq_one_letter_code
_entity_poly.pdbx_strand_id
1 'polypeptide(L)'
;TIKITPESEPEIYNAIQYGTVLENVYINPYTREPDFFDARFTQNARTAYPIENIPNAIVPSMAGHPNAIIFLTADAFGVLPPIAKLTKEQAMYHFLSGYTSKVAGTERGITEPQATFSIGFGEPFFPLPPLQYARLLGEKINQYNTSVYLVNTGWTGGPYGVGKRMELKYTRAMISAALDGKLDDVTWTKHE
;
A
#
# COMPACT_ATOMS: atom_id res chain seq x y z
N THR A 1 -6.71 4.96 -10.04
CA THR A 1 -5.38 5.54 -10.32
C THR A 1 -5.43 7.03 -10.04
N ILE A 2 -4.47 7.56 -9.28
CA ILE A 2 -4.37 8.99 -9.01
C ILE A 2 -3.68 9.62 -10.22
N LYS A 3 -4.27 10.69 -10.75
CA LYS A 3 -3.62 11.50 -11.79
C LYS A 3 -2.51 12.31 -11.12
N ILE A 4 -1.28 12.14 -11.57
CA ILE A 4 -0.12 12.83 -11.00
C ILE A 4 -0.06 14.26 -11.57
N THR A 5 -0.24 15.23 -10.69
CA THR A 5 -0.06 16.67 -11.00
C THR A 5 0.78 17.33 -9.90
N PRO A 6 1.35 18.51 -10.16
CA PRO A 6 2.06 19.26 -9.10
C PRO A 6 1.21 19.52 -7.86
N GLU A 7 -0.11 19.64 -8.03
CA GLU A 7 -1.05 19.96 -6.94
C GLU A 7 -1.51 18.69 -6.20
N SER A 8 -1.74 17.58 -6.92
CA SER A 8 -2.28 16.35 -6.32
C SER A 8 -1.22 15.50 -5.64
N GLU A 9 -0.03 15.40 -6.23
CA GLU A 9 1.08 14.55 -5.78
C GLU A 9 2.43 15.26 -6.01
N PRO A 10 2.70 16.39 -5.32
CA PRO A 10 3.87 17.24 -5.59
C PRO A 10 5.20 16.51 -5.42
N GLU A 11 5.33 15.64 -4.42
CA GLU A 11 6.57 14.90 -4.16
C GLU A 11 6.88 13.92 -5.29
N ILE A 12 5.88 13.15 -5.74
CA ILE A 12 6.03 12.19 -6.84
C ILE A 12 6.28 12.94 -8.15
N TYR A 13 5.51 14.01 -8.41
CA TYR A 13 5.67 14.82 -9.62
C TYR A 13 7.09 15.38 -9.74
N ASN A 14 7.61 15.95 -8.65
CA ASN A 14 8.95 16.54 -8.61
C ASN A 14 10.07 15.49 -8.64
N ALA A 15 9.80 14.25 -8.20
CA ALA A 15 10.73 13.15 -8.28
C ALA A 15 10.92 12.60 -9.70
N ILE A 16 9.96 12.86 -10.60
CA ILE A 16 10.02 12.45 -12.01
C ILE A 16 10.92 13.44 -12.76
N GLN A 17 12.17 13.05 -12.94
CA GLN A 17 13.21 13.84 -13.58
C GLN A 17 13.89 13.02 -14.69
N TYR A 18 14.86 13.62 -15.37
CA TYR A 18 15.69 12.91 -16.34
C TYR A 18 16.32 11.66 -15.70
N GLY A 19 16.23 10.51 -16.38
CA GLY A 19 16.68 9.23 -15.85
C GLY A 19 15.57 8.41 -15.14
N THR A 20 14.39 8.97 -14.92
CA THR A 20 13.23 8.23 -14.41
C THR A 20 12.70 7.27 -15.46
N VAL A 21 12.37 6.05 -15.05
CA VAL A 21 11.67 5.06 -15.89
C VAL A 21 10.16 5.23 -15.70
N LEU A 22 9.44 5.44 -16.79
CA LEU A 22 7.99 5.53 -16.84
C LEU A 22 7.41 4.31 -17.55
N GLU A 23 6.47 3.62 -16.90
CA GLU A 23 5.75 2.48 -17.45
C GLU A 23 4.29 2.85 -17.70
N ASN A 24 3.78 2.52 -18.88
CA ASN A 24 2.41 2.82 -19.31
C ASN A 24 2.06 4.32 -19.35
N VAL A 25 3.03 5.17 -19.54
CA VAL A 25 2.88 6.61 -19.70
C VAL A 25 3.15 6.96 -21.16
N TYR A 26 2.22 7.70 -21.78
CA TYR A 26 2.45 8.24 -23.13
C TYR A 26 3.45 9.40 -23.05
N ILE A 27 4.46 9.35 -23.89
CA ILE A 27 5.43 10.43 -24.04
C ILE A 27 5.22 11.03 -25.43
N ASN A 28 4.96 12.32 -25.49
CA ASN A 28 4.82 13.05 -26.74
C ASN A 28 6.14 12.94 -27.53
N PRO A 29 6.13 12.41 -28.78
CA PRO A 29 7.37 12.18 -29.53
C PRO A 29 8.09 13.48 -29.94
N TYR A 30 7.39 14.60 -29.97
CA TYR A 30 7.93 15.91 -30.41
C TYR A 30 8.42 16.74 -29.19
N THR A 31 7.59 16.89 -28.16
CA THR A 31 7.95 17.68 -26.96
C THR A 31 8.73 16.88 -25.93
N ARG A 32 8.67 15.57 -25.99
CA ARG A 32 9.25 14.62 -25.01
C ARG A 32 8.62 14.70 -23.61
N GLU A 33 7.48 15.37 -23.51
CA GLU A 33 6.75 15.50 -22.25
C GLU A 33 5.86 14.27 -22.00
N PRO A 34 5.83 13.75 -20.76
CA PRO A 34 4.93 12.68 -20.37
C PRO A 34 3.50 13.19 -20.17
N ASP A 35 2.52 12.44 -20.65
CA ASP A 35 1.11 12.70 -20.40
C ASP A 35 0.56 11.65 -19.42
N PHE A 36 0.41 12.04 -18.16
CA PHE A 36 -0.13 11.19 -17.09
C PHE A 36 -1.66 11.04 -17.15
N PHE A 37 -2.33 11.76 -18.03
CA PHE A 37 -3.78 11.68 -18.22
C PHE A 37 -4.17 10.73 -19.37
N ASP A 38 -3.24 10.44 -20.24
CA ASP A 38 -3.47 9.54 -21.37
C ASP A 38 -3.47 8.08 -20.92
N ALA A 39 -4.62 7.44 -20.99
CA ALA A 39 -4.83 6.06 -20.58
C ALA A 39 -4.81 5.06 -21.76
N ARG A 40 -4.23 5.43 -22.92
CA ARG A 40 -4.22 4.57 -24.11
C ARG A 40 -3.57 3.20 -23.91
N PHE A 41 -2.62 3.08 -23.00
CA PHE A 41 -1.99 1.80 -22.66
C PHE A 41 -2.76 1.10 -21.54
N THR A 42 -2.96 1.79 -20.42
CA THR A 42 -3.74 1.35 -19.26
C THR A 42 -3.99 2.54 -18.34
N GLN A 43 -4.96 2.39 -17.43
CA GLN A 43 -5.21 3.38 -16.39
C GLN A 43 -4.17 3.35 -15.25
N ASN A 44 -3.31 2.33 -15.20
CA ASN A 44 -2.31 2.14 -14.16
C ASN A 44 -0.91 2.44 -14.70
N ALA A 45 -0.45 3.66 -14.48
CA ALA A 45 0.93 4.05 -14.75
C ALA A 45 1.83 3.75 -13.55
N ARG A 46 3.10 3.46 -13.82
CA ARG A 46 4.14 3.25 -12.81
C ARG A 46 5.35 4.12 -13.12
N THR A 47 6.09 4.47 -12.07
CA THR A 47 7.34 5.20 -12.20
C THR A 47 8.39 4.62 -11.27
N ALA A 48 9.65 4.58 -11.74
CA ALA A 48 10.81 4.27 -10.92
C ALA A 48 11.85 5.37 -11.06
N TYR A 49 12.23 5.96 -9.95
CA TYR A 49 13.21 7.05 -9.85
C TYR A 49 14.22 6.77 -8.73
N PRO A 50 15.42 7.37 -8.78
CA PRO A 50 16.38 7.29 -7.70
C PRO A 50 15.80 7.82 -6.39
N ILE A 51 16.15 7.19 -5.28
CA ILE A 51 15.61 7.56 -3.95
C ILE A 51 16.00 9.01 -3.58
N GLU A 52 17.12 9.50 -4.10
CA GLU A 52 17.62 10.84 -3.90
C GLU A 52 16.69 11.93 -4.47
N ASN A 53 15.81 11.57 -5.40
CA ASN A 53 14.81 12.49 -5.94
C ASN A 53 13.68 12.78 -4.95
N ILE A 54 13.56 11.99 -3.87
CA ILE A 54 12.56 12.18 -2.82
C ILE A 54 13.16 13.07 -1.70
N PRO A 55 12.52 14.19 -1.37
CA PRO A 55 12.96 15.03 -0.25
C PRO A 55 13.02 14.24 1.06
N ASN A 56 14.05 14.47 1.85
CA ASN A 56 14.28 13.82 3.14
C ASN A 56 14.47 12.30 3.10
N ALA A 57 14.71 11.69 1.94
CA ALA A 57 15.11 10.30 1.87
C ALA A 57 16.43 10.06 2.60
N ILE A 58 16.53 8.93 3.31
CA ILE A 58 17.75 8.51 3.98
C ILE A 58 18.71 7.91 2.96
N VAL A 59 19.90 8.51 2.83
CA VAL A 59 20.95 8.03 1.93
C VAL A 59 22.21 7.68 2.75
N PRO A 60 22.76 6.46 2.65
CA PRO A 60 22.19 5.29 1.95
C PRO A 60 20.92 4.78 2.63
N SER A 61 20.06 4.11 1.88
CA SER A 61 18.73 3.64 2.34
C SER A 61 18.84 2.56 3.41
N MET A 62 19.37 2.90 4.57
CA MET A 62 19.63 2.02 5.71
C MET A 62 19.01 2.58 6.97
N ALA A 63 18.31 1.72 7.71
CA ALA A 63 17.68 2.06 8.99
C ALA A 63 17.72 0.87 9.95
N GLY A 64 17.39 1.09 11.21
CA GLY A 64 17.16 0.05 12.20
C GLY A 64 15.81 -0.67 11.96
N HIS A 65 15.40 -1.47 12.95
CA HIS A 65 14.08 -2.11 12.89
C HIS A 65 12.97 -1.06 13.06
N PRO A 66 11.84 -1.23 12.34
CA PRO A 66 10.73 -0.29 12.44
C PRO A 66 10.00 -0.41 13.79
N ASN A 67 9.50 0.71 14.30
CA ASN A 67 8.62 0.75 15.46
C ASN A 67 7.18 0.35 15.11
N ALA A 68 6.78 0.53 13.86
CA ALA A 68 5.46 0.19 13.35
C ALA A 68 5.55 -0.49 11.99
N ILE A 69 4.68 -1.49 11.79
CA ILE A 69 4.44 -2.15 10.50
C ILE A 69 3.01 -1.87 10.09
N ILE A 70 2.82 -1.40 8.86
CA ILE A 70 1.51 -1.16 8.27
C ILE A 70 1.26 -2.20 7.18
N PHE A 71 0.27 -3.07 7.40
CA PHE A 71 -0.26 -3.93 6.33
C PHE A 71 -1.36 -3.18 5.61
N LEU A 72 -1.20 -3.00 4.30
CA LEU A 72 -2.24 -2.41 3.46
C LEU A 72 -3.05 -3.52 2.80
N THR A 73 -4.35 -3.50 2.99
CA THR A 73 -5.29 -4.37 2.30
C THR A 73 -6.34 -3.54 1.58
N ALA A 74 -6.87 -4.07 0.48
CA ALA A 74 -8.05 -3.50 -0.18
C ALA A 74 -9.19 -4.51 -0.03
N ASP A 75 -10.08 -4.29 0.94
CA ASP A 75 -11.22 -5.16 1.16
C ASP A 75 -12.27 -4.97 0.07
N ALA A 76 -12.61 -6.06 -0.64
CA ALA A 76 -13.64 -6.04 -1.69
C ALA A 76 -15.06 -6.10 -1.13
N PHE A 77 -15.23 -6.60 0.10
CA PHE A 77 -16.54 -6.90 0.68
C PHE A 77 -17.02 -5.84 1.66
N GLY A 78 -16.16 -4.93 2.09
CA GLY A 78 -16.49 -3.87 3.03
C GLY A 78 -16.76 -4.37 4.45
N VAL A 79 -16.10 -5.45 4.86
CA VAL A 79 -16.25 -6.09 6.18
C VAL A 79 -15.11 -5.76 7.14
N LEU A 80 -13.92 -5.46 6.62
CA LEU A 80 -12.79 -5.09 7.46
C LEU A 80 -12.93 -3.66 8.01
N PRO A 81 -12.50 -3.42 9.25
CA PRO A 81 -12.46 -2.08 9.80
C PRO A 81 -11.47 -1.19 9.03
N PRO A 82 -11.63 0.14 9.09
CA PRO A 82 -10.69 1.08 8.46
C PRO A 82 -9.25 0.88 8.90
N ILE A 83 -9.04 0.63 10.20
CA ILE A 83 -7.75 0.29 10.79
C ILE A 83 -7.96 -0.69 11.95
N ALA A 84 -7.04 -1.63 12.09
CA ALA A 84 -6.98 -2.56 13.22
C ALA A 84 -5.54 -2.65 13.75
N LYS A 85 -5.37 -2.68 15.08
CA LYS A 85 -4.11 -3.05 15.73
C LYS A 85 -4.08 -4.57 15.88
N LEU A 86 -3.05 -5.22 15.37
CA LEU A 86 -2.94 -6.68 15.33
C LEU A 86 -2.09 -7.20 16.48
N THR A 87 -2.48 -8.35 17.04
CA THR A 87 -1.56 -9.15 17.83
C THR A 87 -0.50 -9.78 16.93
N LYS A 88 0.56 -10.34 17.51
CA LYS A 88 1.58 -11.07 16.75
C LYS A 88 0.96 -12.20 15.90
N GLU A 89 0.08 -12.98 16.49
CA GLU A 89 -0.58 -14.11 15.83
C GLU A 89 -1.48 -13.63 14.67
N GLN A 90 -2.22 -12.55 14.89
CA GLN A 90 -3.03 -11.93 13.83
C GLN A 90 -2.14 -11.36 12.72
N ALA A 91 -1.01 -10.74 13.07
CA ALA A 91 -0.06 -10.24 12.07
C ALA A 91 0.50 -11.39 11.21
N MET A 92 0.90 -12.50 11.82
CA MET A 92 1.36 -13.70 11.10
C MET A 92 0.26 -14.28 10.21
N TYR A 93 -0.99 -14.32 10.68
CA TYR A 93 -2.13 -14.79 9.89
C TYR A 93 -2.39 -13.90 8.68
N HIS A 94 -2.46 -12.57 8.87
CA HIS A 94 -2.67 -11.63 7.77
C HIS A 94 -1.50 -11.64 6.79
N PHE A 95 -0.27 -11.83 7.26
CA PHE A 95 0.89 -12.02 6.40
C PHE A 95 0.76 -13.29 5.54
N LEU A 96 0.36 -14.42 6.13
CA LEU A 96 0.18 -15.69 5.41
C LEU A 96 -0.99 -15.65 4.43
N SER A 97 -2.10 -15.01 4.81
CA SER A 97 -3.25 -14.88 3.92
C SER A 97 -3.00 -13.88 2.80
N GLY A 98 -2.35 -12.75 3.12
CA GLY A 98 -2.11 -11.68 2.16
C GLY A 98 -3.39 -11.20 1.48
N TYR A 99 -4.52 -11.19 2.21
CA TYR A 99 -5.82 -10.82 1.66
C TYR A 99 -5.82 -9.38 1.15
N THR A 100 -6.23 -9.21 -0.09
CA THR A 100 -6.41 -7.91 -0.73
C THR A 100 -7.37 -8.06 -1.92
N SER A 101 -7.48 -7.05 -2.76
CA SER A 101 -8.27 -7.09 -3.98
C SER A 101 -7.49 -6.58 -5.17
N LYS A 102 -7.67 -7.23 -6.31
CA LYS A 102 -7.41 -6.64 -7.61
C LYS A 102 -8.45 -5.57 -7.85
N VAL A 103 -8.01 -4.39 -8.26
CA VAL A 103 -8.91 -3.26 -8.55
C VAL A 103 -8.83 -2.89 -10.03
N ALA A 104 -9.86 -2.22 -10.51
CA ALA A 104 -9.93 -1.81 -11.92
C ALA A 104 -8.66 -1.07 -12.37
N GLY A 105 -8.14 -1.44 -13.54
CA GLY A 105 -6.95 -0.86 -14.15
C GLY A 105 -5.61 -1.38 -13.61
N THR A 106 -5.58 -2.29 -12.62
CA THR A 106 -4.33 -2.90 -12.14
C THR A 106 -3.89 -4.09 -12.98
N GLU A 107 -4.83 -4.82 -13.54
CA GLU A 107 -4.59 -5.93 -14.47
C GLU A 107 -5.54 -5.84 -15.67
N ARG A 108 -5.11 -6.38 -16.80
CA ARG A 108 -5.94 -6.41 -18.01
C ARG A 108 -7.20 -7.24 -17.78
N GLY A 109 -8.36 -6.65 -18.08
CA GLY A 109 -9.67 -7.33 -17.94
C GLY A 109 -10.31 -7.22 -16.56
N ILE A 110 -9.65 -6.60 -15.57
CA ILE A 110 -10.24 -6.34 -14.26
C ILE A 110 -11.02 -5.03 -14.32
N THR A 111 -12.34 -5.11 -14.24
CA THR A 111 -13.27 -3.97 -14.26
C THR A 111 -13.90 -3.69 -12.91
N GLU A 112 -14.01 -4.71 -12.06
CA GLU A 112 -14.57 -4.66 -10.71
C GLU A 112 -13.60 -5.24 -9.69
N PRO A 113 -13.69 -4.87 -8.40
CA PRO A 113 -12.84 -5.42 -7.36
C PRO A 113 -13.02 -6.93 -7.22
N GLN A 114 -11.93 -7.66 -7.22
CA GLN A 114 -11.90 -9.10 -7.04
C GLN A 114 -10.99 -9.46 -5.88
N ALA A 115 -11.53 -10.15 -4.88
CA ALA A 115 -10.73 -10.64 -3.76
C ALA A 115 -9.59 -11.54 -4.27
N THR A 116 -8.42 -11.35 -3.72
CA THR A 116 -7.22 -12.14 -4.02
C THR A 116 -6.39 -12.35 -2.76
N PHE A 117 -5.51 -13.33 -2.83
CA PHE A 117 -4.58 -13.64 -1.77
C PHE A 117 -3.17 -13.66 -2.35
N SER A 118 -2.24 -12.98 -1.68
CA SER A 118 -0.83 -12.94 -2.07
C SER A 118 0.00 -13.01 -0.80
N ILE A 119 0.58 -14.15 -0.52
CA ILE A 119 1.33 -14.42 0.71
C ILE A 119 2.40 -13.36 0.89
N GLY A 120 2.44 -12.76 2.08
CA GLY A 120 3.35 -11.67 2.41
C GLY A 120 3.15 -10.42 1.56
N PHE A 121 2.00 -10.32 0.85
CA PHE A 121 1.72 -9.26 -0.15
C PHE A 121 2.76 -9.20 -1.30
N GLY A 122 3.49 -10.30 -1.52
CA GLY A 122 4.57 -10.37 -2.51
C GLY A 122 5.00 -11.79 -2.80
N GLU A 123 4.08 -12.73 -2.89
CA GLU A 123 4.33 -14.16 -3.07
C GLU A 123 5.38 -14.51 -4.13
N PRO A 124 5.42 -13.87 -5.32
CA PRO A 124 6.44 -14.18 -6.33
C PRO A 124 7.88 -13.89 -5.90
N PHE A 125 8.07 -13.14 -4.81
CA PHE A 125 9.40 -12.75 -4.30
C PHE A 125 9.90 -13.62 -3.15
N PHE A 126 9.13 -14.63 -2.72
CA PHE A 126 9.49 -15.50 -1.59
C PHE A 126 10.02 -16.87 -2.08
N PRO A 127 11.35 -17.10 -2.08
CA PRO A 127 11.93 -18.36 -2.50
C PRO A 127 11.82 -19.48 -1.45
N LEU A 128 11.51 -19.15 -0.18
CA LEU A 128 11.35 -20.11 0.90
C LEU A 128 9.87 -20.36 1.22
N PRO A 129 9.53 -21.44 1.94
CA PRO A 129 8.16 -21.69 2.37
C PRO A 129 7.59 -20.51 3.18
N PRO A 130 6.35 -20.08 2.90
CA PRO A 130 5.72 -18.91 3.52
C PRO A 130 5.73 -18.91 5.05
N LEU A 131 5.56 -20.08 5.66
CA LEU A 131 5.56 -20.22 7.11
C LEU A 131 6.90 -19.83 7.76
N GLN A 132 8.02 -19.97 7.04
CA GLN A 132 9.32 -19.54 7.57
C GLN A 132 9.37 -18.01 7.68
N TYR A 133 8.86 -17.31 6.69
CA TYR A 133 8.78 -15.82 6.74
C TYR A 133 7.82 -15.34 7.83
N ALA A 134 6.66 -16.00 7.98
CA ALA A 134 5.72 -15.64 9.02
C ALA A 134 6.31 -15.83 10.43
N ARG A 135 7.07 -16.91 10.65
CA ARG A 135 7.78 -17.14 11.93
C ARG A 135 8.84 -16.07 12.17
N LEU A 136 9.68 -15.77 11.18
CA LEU A 136 10.67 -14.69 11.28
C LEU A 136 10.02 -13.34 11.59
N LEU A 137 8.90 -13.03 10.91
CA LEU A 137 8.12 -11.82 11.21
C LEU A 137 7.67 -11.80 12.68
N GLY A 138 7.07 -12.89 13.16
CA GLY A 138 6.63 -12.98 14.54
C GLY A 138 7.77 -12.87 15.56
N GLU A 139 8.93 -13.46 15.28
CA GLU A 139 10.14 -13.32 16.10
C GLU A 139 10.61 -11.87 16.16
N LYS A 140 10.66 -11.17 15.03
CA LYS A 140 11.07 -9.77 14.95
C LYS A 140 10.08 -8.82 15.64
N ILE A 141 8.77 -9.05 15.46
CA ILE A 141 7.74 -8.30 16.19
C ILE A 141 7.97 -8.38 17.70
N ASN A 142 8.21 -9.58 18.23
CA ASN A 142 8.48 -9.77 19.66
C ASN A 142 9.82 -9.16 20.09
N GLN A 143 10.88 -9.39 19.33
CA GLN A 143 12.23 -8.94 19.67
C GLN A 143 12.32 -7.41 19.78
N TYR A 144 11.61 -6.69 18.92
CA TYR A 144 11.68 -5.23 18.80
C TYR A 144 10.43 -4.51 19.30
N ASN A 145 9.47 -5.25 19.85
CA ASN A 145 8.19 -4.72 20.33
C ASN A 145 7.49 -3.84 19.28
N THR A 146 7.50 -4.30 18.03
CA THR A 146 6.96 -3.56 16.89
C THR A 146 5.44 -3.60 16.90
N SER A 147 4.79 -2.45 16.83
CA SER A 147 3.34 -2.35 16.64
C SER A 147 2.97 -2.73 15.21
N VAL A 148 1.89 -3.51 15.04
CA VAL A 148 1.42 -3.91 13.70
C VAL A 148 -0.01 -3.44 13.50
N TYR A 149 -0.25 -2.77 12.39
CA TYR A 149 -1.57 -2.27 12.00
C TYR A 149 -1.97 -2.83 10.65
N LEU A 150 -3.25 -3.20 10.51
CA LEU A 150 -3.90 -3.50 9.24
C LEU A 150 -4.73 -2.28 8.84
N VAL A 151 -4.49 -1.72 7.67
CA VAL A 151 -5.22 -0.56 7.14
C VAL A 151 -5.98 -0.96 5.89
N ASN A 152 -7.29 -0.79 5.93
CA ASN A 152 -8.17 -1.05 4.80
C ASN A 152 -8.18 0.15 3.84
N THR A 153 -7.75 -0.07 2.60
CA THR A 153 -7.79 0.90 1.51
C THR A 153 -8.91 0.60 0.50
N GLY A 154 -9.68 -0.45 0.76
CA GLY A 154 -10.77 -0.94 -0.08
C GLY A 154 -12.11 -0.33 0.28
N TRP A 155 -13.13 -1.18 0.39
CA TRP A 155 -14.51 -0.75 0.63
C TRP A 155 -14.85 -0.78 2.11
N THR A 156 -15.86 0.03 2.47
CA THR A 156 -16.46 0.08 3.80
C THR A 156 -17.97 0.25 3.66
N GLY A 157 -18.72 -0.33 4.60
CA GLY A 157 -20.18 -0.29 4.59
C GLY A 157 -20.84 -1.15 3.51
N GLY A 158 -20.13 -2.16 3.01
CA GLY A 158 -20.59 -3.12 2.00
C GLY A 158 -19.64 -3.26 0.80
N PRO A 159 -19.90 -4.22 -0.10
CA PRO A 159 -19.07 -4.48 -1.27
C PRO A 159 -19.20 -3.38 -2.33
N TYR A 160 -18.45 -3.54 -3.43
CA TYR A 160 -18.58 -2.69 -4.62
C TYR A 160 -20.04 -2.58 -5.08
N GLY A 161 -20.47 -1.38 -5.43
CA GLY A 161 -21.85 -1.07 -5.81
C GLY A 161 -22.80 -0.82 -4.63
N VAL A 162 -22.44 -1.16 -3.39
CA VAL A 162 -23.22 -0.92 -2.15
C VAL A 162 -22.46 0.02 -1.24
N GLY A 163 -21.26 -0.38 -0.82
CA GLY A 163 -20.39 0.42 0.03
C GLY A 163 -19.60 1.47 -0.75
N LYS A 164 -18.73 2.19 -0.04
CA LYS A 164 -17.85 3.21 -0.62
C LYS A 164 -16.39 2.81 -0.44
N ARG A 165 -15.57 3.10 -1.45
CA ARG A 165 -14.14 2.93 -1.31
C ARG A 165 -13.57 3.98 -0.35
N MET A 166 -12.64 3.54 0.50
CA MET A 166 -11.92 4.41 1.43
C MET A 166 -11.19 5.51 0.66
N GLU A 167 -11.47 6.77 1.03
CA GLU A 167 -10.77 7.90 0.43
C GLU A 167 -9.32 7.96 0.92
N LEU A 168 -8.40 8.32 0.02
CA LEU A 168 -6.97 8.38 0.31
C LEU A 168 -6.63 9.27 1.51
N LYS A 169 -7.37 10.38 1.69
CA LYS A 169 -7.18 11.29 2.84
C LYS A 169 -7.34 10.59 4.19
N TYR A 170 -8.31 9.66 4.31
CA TYR A 170 -8.52 8.89 5.54
C TYR A 170 -7.42 7.86 5.76
N THR A 171 -7.03 7.16 4.69
CA THR A 171 -5.90 6.22 4.74
C THR A 171 -4.62 6.92 5.20
N ARG A 172 -4.30 8.07 4.63
CA ARG A 172 -3.12 8.87 5.03
C ARG A 172 -3.22 9.34 6.48
N ALA A 173 -4.39 9.82 6.92
CA ALA A 173 -4.59 10.25 8.30
C ALA A 173 -4.40 9.11 9.31
N MET A 174 -4.91 7.90 9.01
CA MET A 174 -4.73 6.73 9.85
C MET A 174 -3.27 6.30 9.95
N ILE A 175 -2.56 6.28 8.82
CA ILE A 175 -1.13 5.94 8.78
C ILE A 175 -0.31 6.97 9.57
N SER A 176 -0.54 8.26 9.36
CA SER A 176 0.14 9.32 10.12
C SER A 176 -0.13 9.20 11.61
N ALA A 177 -1.38 8.92 12.02
CA ALA A 177 -1.72 8.74 13.43
C ALA A 177 -1.00 7.52 14.05
N ALA A 178 -0.86 6.42 13.29
CA ALA A 178 -0.11 5.25 13.74
C ALA A 178 1.38 5.54 13.89
N LEU A 179 1.98 6.25 12.93
CA LEU A 179 3.41 6.59 12.95
C LEU A 179 3.75 7.65 14.00
N ASP A 180 2.84 8.58 14.27
CA ASP A 180 3.00 9.63 15.28
C ASP A 180 2.75 9.13 16.72
N GLY A 181 2.43 7.83 16.92
CA GLY A 181 2.08 7.27 18.22
C GLY A 181 0.71 7.71 18.77
N LYS A 182 -0.10 8.41 17.97
CA LYS A 182 -1.43 8.89 18.41
C LYS A 182 -2.44 7.77 18.67
N LEU A 183 -2.11 6.55 18.24
CA LEU A 183 -2.94 5.37 18.43
C LEU A 183 -2.49 4.50 19.62
N ASP A 184 -1.45 4.90 20.36
CA ASP A 184 -0.91 4.09 21.46
C ASP A 184 -1.85 4.08 22.68
N ASP A 185 -2.49 5.22 22.96
CA ASP A 185 -3.36 5.39 24.11
C ASP A 185 -4.86 5.26 23.79
N VAL A 186 -5.23 4.86 22.55
CA VAL A 186 -6.64 4.69 22.21
C VAL A 186 -7.19 3.35 22.71
N THR A 187 -8.46 3.37 23.10
CA THR A 187 -9.17 2.13 23.45
C THR A 187 -9.58 1.42 22.17
N TRP A 188 -9.04 0.22 21.96
CA TRP A 188 -9.39 -0.63 20.83
C TRP A 188 -10.57 -1.54 21.19
N THR A 189 -11.57 -1.58 20.33
CA THR A 189 -12.66 -2.54 20.44
C THR A 189 -12.19 -3.88 19.88
N LYS A 190 -12.31 -4.95 20.69
CA LYS A 190 -12.00 -6.30 20.21
C LYS A 190 -13.01 -6.69 19.13
N HIS A 191 -12.50 -7.10 17.99
CA HIS A 191 -13.29 -7.71 16.94
C HIS A 191 -13.30 -9.22 17.17
N GLU A 192 -14.49 -9.82 17.19
CA GLU A 192 -14.67 -11.28 17.34
C GLU A 192 -14.46 -11.99 16.00
#